data_514cf812eac8a361ac576e934214295e
#
_entry.id   514cf812eac8a361ac576e934214295e
#
_cell.length_a   1.000
_cell.length_b   1.000
_cell.length_c   1.000
_cell.angle_alpha   90.00
_cell.angle_beta   90.00
_cell.angle_gamma   90.00
#
_symmetry.space_group_name_H-M   'P 1'
#
loop_
_entity.id
_entity.type
_entity.pdbx_description
1 polymer ?
#
loop_
_entity_poly.entity_id
_entity_poly.type
_entity_poly.pdbx_seq_one_letter_code
_entity_poly.pdbx_strand_id
1 'polypeptide(L)'
;LGSDIAMAFDECIPYPADHDYAKRSTARTTRWAHRCQEARKAHDRQGMFGIVQGGMYKDLRKQSAEELVAMDFEGYSIGGLSVGEPHDLMNEILEYTTPLLPTNKARYLMGVGTADCLVEGVARGVDMFDCVYPTRVARNGMAMTWNGRLNIRNAQFAHDWGPLEEGCQCYTCKNYSRAYIRHLYKAEEILALRLVT
;
A
#
# COMPACT_ATOMS: atom_id res chain seq x y z
N LEU A 1 11.18 -16.89 6.13
CA LEU A 1 11.85 -15.58 6.03
C LEU A 1 11.94 -14.85 7.38
N GLY A 2 11.14 -15.24 8.40
CA GLY A 2 11.20 -14.63 9.72
C GLY A 2 10.58 -13.23 9.78
N SER A 3 9.55 -12.95 8.99
CA SER A 3 8.80 -11.69 9.09
C SER A 3 8.04 -11.59 10.41
N ASP A 4 7.90 -10.39 10.97
CA ASP A 4 7.13 -10.15 12.20
C ASP A 4 5.62 -10.25 11.95
N ILE A 5 5.18 -9.94 10.73
CA ILE A 5 3.78 -10.06 10.30
C ILE A 5 3.72 -10.96 9.06
N ALA A 6 2.86 -11.97 9.11
CA ALA A 6 2.50 -12.81 7.98
C ALA A 6 1.10 -12.44 7.48
N MET A 7 0.92 -12.40 6.17
CA MET A 7 -0.38 -12.20 5.56
C MET A 7 -1.03 -13.56 5.27
N ALA A 8 -2.32 -13.70 5.55
CA ALA A 8 -3.08 -14.84 5.07
C ALA A 8 -3.11 -14.83 3.52
N PHE A 9 -3.26 -16.01 2.93
CA PHE A 9 -3.40 -16.10 1.46
C PHE A 9 -4.77 -15.57 1.03
N ASP A 10 -4.80 -14.78 -0.05
CA ASP A 10 -6.01 -14.21 -0.59
C ASP A 10 -6.06 -14.28 -2.12
N GLU A 11 -7.22 -14.00 -2.68
CA GLU A 11 -7.41 -13.78 -4.10
C GLU A 11 -7.89 -12.35 -4.32
N CYS A 12 -7.01 -11.50 -4.85
CA CYS A 12 -7.33 -10.15 -5.26
C CYS A 12 -7.94 -10.18 -6.67
N ILE A 13 -9.24 -9.88 -6.77
CA ILE A 13 -9.95 -9.85 -8.06
C ILE A 13 -9.69 -8.54 -8.80
N PRO A 14 -9.73 -8.54 -10.16
CA PRO A 14 -9.62 -7.31 -10.94
C PRO A 14 -10.87 -6.43 -10.80
N TYR A 15 -10.74 -5.16 -11.17
CA TYR A 15 -11.87 -4.26 -11.35
C TYR A 15 -12.08 -3.96 -12.85
N PRO A 16 -13.31 -3.96 -13.35
CA PRO A 16 -14.54 -4.42 -12.70
C PRO A 16 -14.63 -5.96 -12.64
N ALA A 17 -15.35 -6.49 -11.66
CA ALA A 17 -15.70 -7.91 -11.58
C ALA A 17 -17.19 -8.05 -11.27
N ASP A 18 -17.83 -9.12 -11.78
CA ASP A 18 -19.22 -9.40 -11.45
C ASP A 18 -19.38 -9.94 -10.01
N HIS A 19 -20.59 -9.80 -9.46
CA HIS A 19 -20.89 -10.19 -8.10
C HIS A 19 -20.66 -11.68 -7.83
N ASP A 20 -21.01 -12.55 -8.77
CA ASP A 20 -20.89 -14.00 -8.57
C ASP A 20 -19.42 -14.43 -8.54
N TYR A 21 -18.56 -13.84 -9.39
CA TYR A 21 -17.12 -14.07 -9.32
C TYR A 21 -16.57 -13.54 -8.00
N ALA A 22 -16.90 -12.30 -7.62
CA ALA A 22 -16.47 -11.71 -6.36
C ALA A 22 -16.86 -12.59 -5.16
N LYS A 23 -18.09 -13.11 -5.14
CA LYS A 23 -18.58 -14.03 -4.09
C LYS A 23 -17.76 -15.32 -4.00
N ARG A 24 -17.49 -15.98 -5.14
CA ARG A 24 -16.68 -17.21 -5.16
C ARG A 24 -15.23 -16.95 -4.70
N SER A 25 -14.65 -15.83 -5.11
CA SER A 25 -13.30 -15.40 -4.73
C SER A 25 -13.22 -15.08 -3.24
N THR A 26 -14.17 -14.33 -2.70
CA THR A 26 -14.25 -14.01 -1.27
C THR A 26 -14.33 -15.27 -0.43
N ALA A 27 -15.22 -16.20 -0.76
CA ALA A 27 -15.33 -17.48 -0.07
C ALA A 27 -14.05 -18.34 -0.17
N ARG A 28 -13.29 -18.24 -1.27
CA ARG A 28 -11.98 -18.88 -1.42
C ARG A 28 -10.96 -18.26 -0.47
N THR A 29 -10.90 -16.94 -0.40
CA THR A 29 -10.02 -16.19 0.50
C THR A 29 -10.29 -16.56 1.97
N THR A 30 -11.55 -16.63 2.39
CA THR A 30 -11.92 -17.06 3.75
C THR A 30 -11.42 -18.48 4.06
N ARG A 31 -11.60 -19.43 3.14
CA ARG A 31 -11.10 -20.80 3.33
C ARG A 31 -9.57 -20.86 3.41
N TRP A 32 -8.88 -20.03 2.63
CA TRP A 32 -7.41 -19.94 2.68
C TRP A 32 -6.93 -19.30 3.98
N ALA A 33 -7.60 -18.26 4.45
CA ALA A 33 -7.30 -17.63 5.73
C ALA A 33 -7.38 -18.64 6.89
N HIS A 34 -8.42 -19.46 6.94
CA HIS A 34 -8.58 -20.55 7.92
C HIS A 34 -7.40 -21.54 7.86
N ARG A 35 -7.06 -22.01 6.66
CA ARG A 35 -5.92 -22.94 6.47
C ARG A 35 -4.58 -22.30 6.85
N CYS A 36 -4.38 -21.01 6.59
CA CYS A 36 -3.18 -20.29 7.02
C CYS A 36 -3.06 -20.26 8.54
N GLN A 37 -4.18 -20.00 9.23
CA GLN A 37 -4.22 -19.96 10.68
C GLN A 37 -3.92 -21.34 11.28
N GLU A 38 -4.50 -22.41 10.73
CA GLU A 38 -4.22 -23.78 11.16
C GLU A 38 -2.76 -24.21 10.91
N ALA A 39 -2.16 -23.77 9.80
CA ALA A 39 -0.80 -24.11 9.43
C ALA A 39 0.28 -23.29 10.17
N ARG A 40 -0.11 -22.24 10.87
CA ARG A 40 0.80 -21.33 11.58
C ARG A 40 1.52 -22.04 12.73
N LYS A 41 2.87 -21.93 12.74
CA LYS A 41 3.73 -22.59 13.73
C LYS A 41 4.35 -21.64 14.76
N ALA A 42 4.35 -20.33 14.50
CA ALA A 42 5.06 -19.31 15.30
C ALA A 42 4.09 -18.28 15.89
N HIS A 43 3.11 -18.77 16.67
CA HIS A 43 2.06 -17.92 17.26
C HIS A 43 2.56 -16.88 18.25
N ASP A 44 3.71 -17.11 18.86
CA ASP A 44 4.32 -16.27 19.90
C ASP A 44 5.22 -15.16 19.35
N ARG A 45 5.67 -15.28 18.09
CA ARG A 45 6.68 -14.39 17.48
C ARG A 45 6.23 -13.65 16.23
N GLN A 46 5.14 -14.10 15.62
CA GLN A 46 4.68 -13.59 14.34
C GLN A 46 3.19 -13.30 14.38
N GLY A 47 2.80 -12.05 14.17
CA GLY A 47 1.40 -11.70 13.93
C GLY A 47 0.92 -12.23 12.58
N MET A 48 -0.34 -12.66 12.47
CA MET A 48 -0.97 -13.01 11.21
C MET A 48 -2.15 -12.07 10.95
N PHE A 49 -2.23 -11.53 9.74
CA PHE A 49 -3.32 -10.65 9.34
C PHE A 49 -4.24 -11.36 8.36
N GLY A 50 -5.54 -11.32 8.66
CA GLY A 50 -6.58 -11.72 7.72
C GLY A 50 -6.83 -10.63 6.69
N ILE A 51 -7.19 -11.00 5.45
CA ILE A 51 -7.39 -10.05 4.35
C ILE A 51 -8.86 -10.02 3.94
N VAL A 52 -9.54 -8.91 4.23
CA VAL A 52 -10.93 -8.70 3.83
C VAL A 52 -10.99 -8.44 2.32
N GLN A 53 -11.76 -9.27 1.63
CA GLN A 53 -12.05 -9.16 0.20
C GLN A 53 -13.55 -8.89 -0.04
N GLY A 54 -14.01 -8.85 -1.26
CA GLY A 54 -15.43 -8.63 -1.62
C GLY A 54 -15.63 -7.65 -2.77
N GLY A 55 -14.52 -7.20 -3.41
CA GLY A 55 -14.56 -6.22 -4.50
C GLY A 55 -15.26 -4.92 -4.06
N MET A 56 -16.16 -4.42 -4.92
CA MET A 56 -16.94 -3.20 -4.63
C MET A 56 -18.33 -3.53 -4.05
N TYR A 57 -18.54 -4.73 -3.54
CA TYR A 57 -19.82 -5.21 -3.05
C TYR A 57 -19.88 -5.19 -1.52
N LYS A 58 -20.69 -4.30 -0.96
CA LYS A 58 -20.80 -4.10 0.50
C LYS A 58 -21.24 -5.34 1.26
N ASP A 59 -22.16 -6.12 0.69
CA ASP A 59 -22.62 -7.40 1.27
C ASP A 59 -21.47 -8.40 1.40
N LEU A 60 -20.64 -8.52 0.37
CA LEU A 60 -19.47 -9.42 0.39
C LEU A 60 -18.36 -8.91 1.32
N ARG A 61 -18.13 -7.58 1.36
CA ARG A 61 -17.20 -6.95 2.32
C ARG A 61 -17.61 -7.24 3.75
N LYS A 62 -18.91 -7.10 4.06
CA LYS A 62 -19.45 -7.40 5.36
C LYS A 62 -19.26 -8.87 5.72
N GLN A 63 -19.67 -9.77 4.84
CA GLN A 63 -19.50 -11.22 5.05
C GLN A 63 -18.04 -11.57 5.30
N SER A 64 -17.12 -11.09 4.46
CA SER A 64 -15.68 -11.34 4.61
C SER A 64 -15.14 -10.82 5.95
N ALA A 65 -15.50 -9.60 6.34
CA ALA A 65 -15.07 -9.03 7.61
C ALA A 65 -15.59 -9.84 8.80
N GLU A 66 -16.87 -10.19 8.83
CA GLU A 66 -17.49 -10.98 9.92
C GLU A 66 -16.82 -12.35 10.06
N GLU A 67 -16.60 -13.07 8.93
CA GLU A 67 -15.95 -14.38 8.92
C GLU A 67 -14.49 -14.29 9.42
N LEU A 68 -13.72 -13.30 9.00
CA LEU A 68 -12.33 -13.12 9.41
C LEU A 68 -12.20 -12.64 10.87
N VAL A 69 -13.10 -11.74 11.32
CA VAL A 69 -13.11 -11.27 12.71
C VAL A 69 -13.43 -12.43 13.67
N ALA A 70 -14.31 -13.37 13.28
CA ALA A 70 -14.59 -14.55 14.06
C ALA A 70 -13.38 -15.51 14.21
N MET A 71 -12.38 -15.42 13.32
CA MET A 71 -11.12 -16.18 13.41
C MET A 71 -10.09 -15.53 14.34
N ASP A 72 -10.29 -14.29 14.81
CA ASP A 72 -9.46 -13.54 15.75
C ASP A 72 -7.97 -13.41 15.34
N PHE A 73 -7.71 -12.83 14.17
CA PHE A 73 -6.36 -12.48 13.72
C PHE A 73 -5.75 -11.36 14.58
N GLU A 74 -4.39 -11.25 14.59
CA GLU A 74 -3.69 -10.17 15.27
C GLU A 74 -3.89 -8.81 14.59
N GLY A 75 -4.26 -8.80 13.31
CA GLY A 75 -4.62 -7.60 12.54
C GLY A 75 -5.44 -7.95 11.32
N TYR A 76 -5.96 -6.94 10.66
CA TYR A 76 -6.83 -7.10 9.50
C TYR A 76 -6.40 -6.20 8.36
N SER A 77 -6.31 -6.77 7.17
CA SER A 77 -6.00 -6.03 5.96
C SER A 77 -7.26 -5.85 5.12
N ILE A 78 -7.30 -4.73 4.42
CA ILE A 78 -8.34 -4.42 3.44
C ILE A 78 -7.71 -4.58 2.06
N GLY A 79 -8.02 -5.69 1.40
CA GLY A 79 -7.53 -6.02 0.07
C GLY A 79 -8.53 -5.70 -1.04
N GLY A 80 -8.11 -5.85 -2.29
CA GLY A 80 -8.97 -5.66 -3.47
C GLY A 80 -9.45 -4.23 -3.69
N LEU A 81 -8.68 -3.25 -3.22
CA LEU A 81 -8.81 -1.83 -3.53
C LEU A 81 -7.55 -1.34 -4.26
N SER A 82 -7.62 -0.20 -4.94
CA SER A 82 -6.56 0.32 -5.82
C SER A 82 -6.21 -0.64 -6.98
N VAL A 83 -7.23 -1.32 -7.51
CA VAL A 83 -7.13 -2.28 -8.62
C VAL A 83 -7.70 -1.73 -9.93
N GLY A 84 -7.95 -0.40 -10.01
CA GLY A 84 -8.41 0.31 -11.19
C GLY A 84 -9.76 1.03 -11.03
N GLU A 85 -10.39 0.94 -9.87
CA GLU A 85 -11.60 1.68 -9.52
C GLU A 85 -11.33 3.19 -9.35
N PRO A 86 -12.35 4.05 -9.53
CA PRO A 86 -12.27 5.47 -9.19
C PRO A 86 -11.98 5.68 -7.70
N HIS A 87 -11.23 6.73 -7.35
CA HIS A 87 -10.86 7.06 -5.97
C HIS A 87 -12.08 7.23 -5.05
N ASP A 88 -13.15 7.85 -5.54
CA ASP A 88 -14.39 8.04 -4.75
C ASP A 88 -15.01 6.70 -4.36
N LEU A 89 -15.04 5.74 -5.30
CA LEU A 89 -15.55 4.39 -5.04
C LEU A 89 -14.64 3.64 -4.06
N MET A 90 -13.31 3.75 -4.20
CA MET A 90 -12.36 3.19 -3.25
C MET A 90 -12.61 3.72 -1.84
N ASN A 91 -12.77 5.04 -1.69
CA ASN A 91 -13.01 5.69 -0.42
C ASN A 91 -14.37 5.29 0.19
N GLU A 92 -15.42 5.16 -0.64
CA GLU A 92 -16.73 4.67 -0.20
C GLU A 92 -16.67 3.25 0.37
N ILE A 93 -15.97 2.35 -0.32
CA ILE A 93 -15.80 0.96 0.13
C ILE A 93 -14.92 0.89 1.38
N LEU A 94 -13.89 1.71 1.47
CA LEU A 94 -13.02 1.80 2.63
C LEU A 94 -13.80 2.29 3.87
N GLU A 95 -14.58 3.36 3.72
CA GLU A 95 -15.42 3.93 4.76
C GLU A 95 -16.47 2.93 5.27
N TYR A 96 -17.01 2.10 4.36
CA TYR A 96 -17.93 1.02 4.74
C TYR A 96 -17.21 -0.13 5.44
N THR A 97 -16.02 -0.51 5.00
CA THR A 97 -15.34 -1.73 5.47
C THR A 97 -14.64 -1.52 6.82
N THR A 98 -13.99 -0.38 7.02
CA THR A 98 -13.16 -0.11 8.21
C THR A 98 -13.93 -0.24 9.53
N PRO A 99 -15.18 0.25 9.68
CA PRO A 99 -15.95 0.10 10.91
C PRO A 99 -16.36 -1.35 11.24
N LEU A 100 -16.28 -2.27 10.27
CA LEU A 100 -16.56 -3.69 10.48
C LEU A 100 -15.41 -4.40 11.20
N LEU A 101 -14.24 -3.76 11.27
CA LEU A 101 -13.02 -4.33 11.85
C LEU A 101 -12.81 -3.83 13.30
N PRO A 102 -12.26 -4.67 14.19
CA PRO A 102 -12.01 -4.29 15.57
C PRO A 102 -11.11 -3.05 15.70
N THR A 103 -11.48 -2.14 16.61
CA THR A 103 -10.72 -0.88 16.85
C THR A 103 -9.42 -1.08 17.62
N ASN A 104 -9.27 -2.22 18.29
CA ASN A 104 -8.08 -2.59 19.06
C ASN A 104 -7.10 -3.47 18.27
N LYS A 105 -7.33 -3.66 16.99
CA LYS A 105 -6.45 -4.42 16.08
C LYS A 105 -5.97 -3.52 14.96
N ALA A 106 -4.74 -3.71 14.49
CA ALA A 106 -4.19 -2.95 13.37
C ALA A 106 -4.99 -3.19 12.08
N ARG A 107 -5.24 -2.12 11.33
CA ARG A 107 -5.97 -2.09 10.07
C ARG A 107 -5.03 -1.65 8.95
N TYR A 108 -4.83 -2.51 7.99
CA TYR A 108 -3.85 -2.33 6.94
C TYR A 108 -4.52 -2.23 5.56
N LEU A 109 -4.39 -1.08 4.89
CA LEU A 109 -4.85 -0.88 3.51
C LEU A 109 -3.73 -1.22 2.54
N MET A 110 -3.92 -2.30 1.77
CA MET A 110 -2.90 -2.87 0.91
C MET A 110 -2.76 -2.13 -0.43
N GLY A 111 -1.52 -1.85 -0.83
CA GLY A 111 -1.19 -1.33 -2.16
C GLY A 111 -1.53 0.14 -2.40
N VAL A 112 -1.90 0.89 -1.37
CA VAL A 112 -2.33 2.29 -1.44
C VAL A 112 -1.35 3.20 -0.71
N GLY A 113 -0.92 4.32 -1.32
CA GLY A 113 0.07 5.19 -0.68
C GLY A 113 0.47 6.44 -1.48
N THR A 114 -0.43 7.02 -2.28
CA THR A 114 -0.29 8.41 -2.68
C THR A 114 -0.62 9.31 -1.48
N ALA A 115 -0.06 10.53 -1.42
CA ALA A 115 -0.17 11.39 -0.24
C ALA A 115 -1.63 11.69 0.15
N ASP A 116 -2.48 11.93 -0.82
CA ASP A 116 -3.93 12.12 -0.66
C ASP A 116 -4.62 10.85 -0.12
N CYS A 117 -4.32 9.69 -0.71
CA CYS A 117 -4.88 8.42 -0.25
C CYS A 117 -4.44 8.04 1.18
N LEU A 118 -3.22 8.41 1.59
CA LEU A 118 -2.77 8.20 2.97
C LEU A 118 -3.61 9.02 3.96
N VAL A 119 -3.81 10.30 3.68
CA VAL A 119 -4.63 11.18 4.53
C VAL A 119 -6.08 10.69 4.60
N GLU A 120 -6.68 10.36 3.45
CA GLU A 120 -8.04 9.84 3.35
C GLU A 120 -8.20 8.48 4.07
N GLY A 121 -7.19 7.62 3.98
CA GLY A 121 -7.17 6.32 4.66
C GLY A 121 -7.07 6.46 6.17
N VAL A 122 -6.16 7.31 6.67
CA VAL A 122 -6.02 7.59 8.12
C VAL A 122 -7.31 8.20 8.67
N ALA A 123 -7.93 9.14 7.96
CA ALA A 123 -9.20 9.75 8.36
C ALA A 123 -10.33 8.71 8.50
N ARG A 124 -10.24 7.57 7.78
CA ARG A 124 -11.18 6.44 7.85
C ARG A 124 -10.74 5.33 8.81
N GLY A 125 -9.67 5.55 9.58
CA GLY A 125 -9.21 4.62 10.62
C GLY A 125 -8.29 3.50 10.14
N VAL A 126 -7.52 3.73 9.08
CA VAL A 126 -6.45 2.84 8.64
C VAL A 126 -5.14 3.20 9.36
N ASP A 127 -4.40 2.20 9.81
CA ASP A 127 -3.16 2.35 10.57
C ASP A 127 -1.90 2.09 9.74
N MET A 128 -1.98 1.22 8.71
CA MET A 128 -0.84 0.74 7.95
C MET A 128 -1.10 0.80 6.45
N PHE A 129 -0.03 1.07 5.70
CA PHE A 129 -0.07 1.17 4.24
C PHE A 129 1.22 0.60 3.62
N ASP A 130 1.13 0.14 2.39
CA ASP A 130 2.27 -0.07 1.51
C ASP A 130 1.99 0.50 0.13
N CYS A 131 3.02 0.96 -0.55
CA CYS A 131 2.84 1.44 -1.92
C CYS A 131 4.13 1.35 -2.73
N VAL A 132 4.03 0.84 -3.93
CA VAL A 132 5.13 0.84 -4.90
C VAL A 132 5.32 2.19 -5.60
N TYR A 133 4.37 3.13 -5.40
CA TYR A 133 4.37 4.40 -6.16
C TYR A 133 5.66 5.21 -5.97
N PRO A 134 6.18 5.46 -4.76
CA PRO A 134 7.41 6.23 -4.59
C PRO A 134 8.60 5.62 -5.33
N THR A 135 8.82 4.31 -5.20
CA THR A 135 9.91 3.61 -5.87
C THR A 135 9.70 3.52 -7.39
N ARG A 136 8.45 3.36 -7.84
CA ARG A 136 8.10 3.33 -9.26
C ARG A 136 8.40 4.66 -9.93
N VAL A 137 7.96 5.78 -9.34
CA VAL A 137 8.19 7.11 -9.93
C VAL A 137 9.65 7.52 -9.83
N ALA A 138 10.36 7.15 -8.76
CA ALA A 138 11.78 7.36 -8.61
C ALA A 138 12.57 6.67 -9.75
N ARG A 139 12.24 5.43 -10.12
CA ARG A 139 12.87 4.75 -11.26
C ARG A 139 12.68 5.51 -12.58
N ASN A 140 11.66 6.32 -12.69
CA ASN A 140 11.40 7.19 -13.86
C ASN A 140 11.96 8.62 -13.71
N GLY A 141 12.73 8.88 -12.66
CA GLY A 141 13.37 10.18 -12.42
C GLY A 141 12.49 11.21 -11.74
N MET A 142 11.41 10.79 -11.08
CA MET A 142 10.51 11.68 -10.38
C MET A 142 10.69 11.55 -8.87
N ALA A 143 11.01 12.66 -8.20
CA ALA A 143 10.95 12.81 -6.74
C ALA A 143 9.62 13.41 -6.32
N MET A 144 9.12 13.01 -5.16
CA MET A 144 8.00 13.67 -4.49
C MET A 144 8.55 14.62 -3.44
N THR A 145 8.18 15.90 -3.52
CA THR A 145 8.65 16.96 -2.61
C THR A 145 7.44 17.68 -2.00
N TRP A 146 7.66 18.47 -0.95
CA TRP A 146 6.61 19.33 -0.38
C TRP A 146 6.05 20.36 -1.39
N ASN A 147 6.86 20.71 -2.41
CA ASN A 147 6.45 21.60 -3.48
C ASN A 147 5.85 20.86 -4.68
N GLY A 148 5.53 19.57 -4.53
CA GLY A 148 4.96 18.73 -5.57
C GLY A 148 5.98 17.81 -6.24
N ARG A 149 5.68 17.41 -7.47
CA ARG A 149 6.49 16.43 -8.22
C ARG A 149 7.66 17.12 -8.91
N LEU A 150 8.89 16.62 -8.70
CA LEU A 150 10.11 17.11 -9.34
C LEU A 150 10.64 16.02 -10.29
N ASN A 151 10.66 16.31 -11.60
CA ASN A 151 11.29 15.40 -12.56
C ASN A 151 12.76 15.79 -12.74
N ILE A 152 13.66 15.05 -12.09
CA ILE A 152 15.10 15.35 -12.06
C ILE A 152 15.77 15.26 -13.43
N ARG A 153 15.14 14.61 -14.42
CA ARG A 153 15.69 14.49 -15.78
C ARG A 153 15.61 15.79 -16.59
N ASN A 154 14.80 16.75 -16.14
CA ASN A 154 14.61 18.05 -16.82
C ASN A 154 15.94 18.82 -16.96
N ALA A 155 16.10 19.54 -18.09
CA ALA A 155 17.32 20.27 -18.41
C ALA A 155 17.65 21.39 -17.39
N GLN A 156 16.64 21.98 -16.78
CA GLN A 156 16.81 23.05 -15.79
C GLN A 156 17.68 22.63 -14.58
N PHE A 157 17.75 21.32 -14.27
CA PHE A 157 18.56 20.81 -13.16
C PHE A 157 20.00 20.46 -13.55
N ALA A 158 20.44 20.75 -14.81
CA ALA A 158 21.77 20.41 -15.26
C ALA A 158 22.89 21.10 -14.47
N HIS A 159 22.62 22.30 -13.95
CA HIS A 159 23.54 23.12 -13.16
C HIS A 159 22.93 23.55 -11.82
N ASP A 160 21.97 22.80 -11.30
CA ASP A 160 21.31 23.08 -10.03
C ASP A 160 22.03 22.33 -8.91
N TRP A 161 22.79 23.09 -8.12
CA TRP A 161 23.61 22.56 -7.02
C TRP A 161 22.83 22.41 -5.69
N GLY A 162 21.54 22.78 -5.67
CA GLY A 162 20.68 22.60 -4.51
C GLY A 162 20.28 21.13 -4.27
N PRO A 163 19.74 20.82 -3.08
CA PRO A 163 19.23 19.49 -2.74
C PRO A 163 17.93 19.18 -3.50
N LEU A 164 17.45 17.92 -3.47
CA LEU A 164 16.12 17.58 -4.01
C LEU A 164 15.03 18.41 -3.32
N GLU A 165 15.15 18.56 -2.00
CA GLU A 165 14.20 19.28 -1.13
C GLU A 165 14.96 20.17 -0.17
N GLU A 166 14.67 21.47 -0.18
CA GLU A 166 15.24 22.43 0.77
C GLU A 166 14.78 22.10 2.20
N GLY A 167 15.73 22.13 3.14
CA GLY A 167 15.45 21.82 4.55
C GLY A 167 15.30 20.34 4.86
N CYS A 168 15.26 19.44 3.89
CA CYS A 168 15.20 18.00 4.11
C CYS A 168 16.50 17.47 4.71
N GLN A 169 16.39 16.65 5.76
CA GLN A 169 17.53 16.10 6.49
C GLN A 169 17.91 14.67 6.09
N CYS A 170 17.32 14.12 5.02
CA CYS A 170 17.64 12.78 4.55
C CYS A 170 19.06 12.71 3.96
N TYR A 171 19.57 11.49 3.84
CA TYR A 171 20.91 11.23 3.31
C TYR A 171 21.13 11.88 1.92
N THR A 172 20.16 11.76 1.03
CA THR A 172 20.26 12.29 -0.34
C THR A 172 20.37 13.81 -0.34
N CYS A 173 19.45 14.50 0.33
CA CYS A 173 19.42 15.96 0.34
C CYS A 173 20.64 16.58 1.03
N LYS A 174 21.24 15.88 2.00
CA LYS A 174 22.48 16.36 2.69
C LYS A 174 23.73 16.20 1.85
N ASN A 175 23.79 15.22 0.95
CA ASN A 175 25.06 14.82 0.34
C ASN A 175 25.10 15.00 -1.17
N TYR A 176 23.94 15.16 -1.83
CA TYR A 176 23.88 15.19 -3.31
C TYR A 176 23.03 16.34 -3.83
N SER A 177 23.52 16.97 -4.90
CA SER A 177 22.81 18.01 -5.62
C SER A 177 21.87 17.45 -6.69
N ARG A 178 20.87 18.24 -7.09
CA ARG A 178 20.00 17.92 -8.23
C ARG A 178 20.81 17.72 -9.52
N ALA A 179 21.84 18.53 -9.75
CA ALA A 179 22.73 18.38 -10.92
C ALA A 179 23.42 17.02 -10.95
N TYR A 180 23.96 16.58 -9.80
CA TYR A 180 24.65 15.30 -9.71
C TYR A 180 23.69 14.12 -9.87
N ILE A 181 22.54 14.15 -9.21
CA ILE A 181 21.53 13.10 -9.36
C ILE A 181 21.06 13.01 -10.81
N ARG A 182 20.81 14.17 -11.46
CA ARG A 182 20.47 14.21 -12.88
C ARG A 182 21.59 13.61 -13.77
N HIS A 183 22.85 13.91 -13.49
CA HIS A 183 23.99 13.30 -14.19
C HIS A 183 23.94 11.79 -14.09
N LEU A 184 23.75 11.26 -12.89
CA LEU A 184 23.64 9.81 -12.66
C LEU A 184 22.48 9.19 -13.46
N TYR A 185 21.32 9.85 -13.53
CA TYR A 185 20.21 9.39 -14.37
C TYR A 185 20.55 9.38 -15.86
N LYS A 186 21.30 10.37 -16.34
CA LYS A 186 21.73 10.44 -17.74
C LYS A 186 22.78 9.40 -18.07
N ALA A 187 23.60 9.02 -17.10
CA ALA A 187 24.60 7.98 -17.18
C ALA A 187 24.04 6.57 -16.91
N GLU A 188 22.71 6.45 -16.67
CA GLU A 188 22.01 5.19 -16.36
C GLU A 188 22.56 4.46 -15.12
N GLU A 189 23.08 5.24 -14.16
CA GLU A 189 23.61 4.70 -12.91
C GLU A 189 22.49 4.31 -11.94
N ILE A 190 22.55 3.09 -11.42
CA ILE A 190 21.56 2.55 -10.48
C ILE A 190 21.48 3.40 -9.20
N LEU A 191 22.57 4.03 -8.80
CA LEU A 191 22.63 4.90 -7.63
C LEU A 191 21.59 6.04 -7.72
N ALA A 192 21.35 6.59 -8.92
CA ALA A 192 20.33 7.63 -9.12
C ALA A 192 18.95 7.17 -8.62
N LEU A 193 18.58 5.94 -8.97
CA LEU A 193 17.26 5.37 -8.61
C LEU A 193 17.11 5.24 -7.10
N ARG A 194 18.19 4.85 -6.40
CA ARG A 194 18.22 4.71 -4.94
C ARG A 194 18.21 6.06 -4.22
N LEU A 195 18.88 7.07 -4.77
CA LEU A 195 18.95 8.41 -4.17
C LEU A 195 17.61 9.15 -4.23
N VAL A 196 16.76 8.84 -5.22
CA VAL A 196 15.46 9.52 -5.39
C VAL A 196 14.32 8.75 -4.68
N THR A 197 14.53 7.48 -4.34
CA THR A 197 13.60 6.70 -3.50
C THR A 197 13.79 7.05 -2.04
#